data_d2fd7c17b5111fad9832b5d69967db15
#
_entry.id   d2fd7c17b5111fad9832b5d69967db15
#
_cell.length_a   1.000
_cell.length_b   1.000
_cell.length_c   1.000
_cell.angle_alpha   90.00
_cell.angle_beta   90.00
_cell.angle_gamma   90.00
#
_symmetry.space_group_name_H-M   'P 1'
#
loop_
_entity.id
_entity.type
_entity.pdbx_description
1 polymer ?
#
loop_
_entity_poly.entity_id
_entity_poly.type
_entity_poly.pdbx_seq_one_letter_code
_entity_poly.pdbx_strand_id
1 'polypeptide(L)'
;MAQETGKPVQIEADGAGLRRVAIDPLSRVEGHGKVTLLLDAQDRVRQARLHIVEFRGFEKFVQGRPYWEVPVMVQRLCGICPVSHQLAAAKAFDAVVGAHTLTPTAEKIRRLMHYGQILQSHALHFFHLASPDLLFGFDAEVPRRNIAGLAVEHPEIARQGVLLRRYGQEVIHATAGKRIHGTGAIPGGVNNSLGVAERAALLEPIYRIIGWSLDAVGLAQRLLEQHLEFYRDFGRCSANTLMLVGADGAMDLYHGGLRARTSDCNAPAAPDIYTQ
;
A
#
# COMPACT_ATOMS: atom_id res chain seq x y z
N MET A 1 14.20 -35.54 -1.62
CA MET A 1 15.25 -34.57 -1.97
C MET A 1 14.78 -33.21 -1.45
N ALA A 2 15.30 -32.79 -0.31
CA ALA A 2 15.03 -31.46 0.24
C ALA A 2 15.76 -30.44 -0.65
N GLN A 3 15.02 -29.54 -1.27
CA GLN A 3 15.61 -28.36 -1.92
C GLN A 3 16.26 -27.52 -0.81
N GLU A 4 17.56 -27.29 -0.94
CA GLU A 4 18.27 -26.30 -0.13
C GLU A 4 17.56 -24.96 -0.32
N THR A 5 16.87 -24.52 0.71
CA THR A 5 16.31 -23.15 0.78
C THR A 5 17.49 -22.20 0.66
N GLY A 6 17.55 -21.48 -0.45
CA GLY A 6 18.65 -20.55 -0.73
C GLY A 6 18.92 -19.62 0.44
N LYS A 7 20.21 -19.42 0.75
CA LYS A 7 20.62 -18.51 1.82
C LYS A 7 20.07 -17.13 1.50
N PRO A 8 19.41 -16.44 2.43
CA PRO A 8 18.77 -15.14 2.19
C PRO A 8 19.76 -14.01 1.85
N VAL A 9 21.05 -14.24 2.07
CA VAL A 9 22.13 -13.29 1.76
C VAL A 9 23.22 -14.02 0.98
N GLN A 10 23.52 -13.51 -0.23
CA GLN A 10 24.60 -14.00 -1.09
C GLN A 10 25.69 -12.93 -1.15
N ILE A 11 26.95 -13.33 -0.97
CA ILE A 11 28.13 -12.44 -1.01
C ILE A 11 29.05 -12.93 -2.13
N GLU A 12 29.33 -12.05 -3.11
CA GLU A 12 30.22 -12.32 -4.25
C GLU A 12 31.15 -11.11 -4.42
N ALA A 13 32.41 -11.35 -4.83
CA ALA A 13 33.33 -10.29 -5.24
C ALA A 13 33.11 -10.00 -6.74
N ASP A 14 33.06 -8.73 -7.14
CA ASP A 14 33.11 -8.35 -8.55
C ASP A 14 34.54 -8.11 -9.04
N GLY A 15 34.71 -8.06 -10.35
CA GLY A 15 36.03 -7.82 -10.96
C GLY A 15 36.62 -6.42 -10.71
N ALA A 16 35.88 -5.52 -10.07
CA ALA A 16 36.31 -4.18 -9.68
C ALA A 16 36.74 -4.07 -8.22
N GLY A 17 36.84 -5.19 -7.51
CA GLY A 17 37.21 -5.23 -6.07
C GLY A 17 36.10 -4.81 -5.12
N LEU A 18 34.85 -4.70 -5.62
CA LEU A 18 33.68 -4.43 -4.80
C LEU A 18 33.05 -5.76 -4.34
N ARG A 19 32.63 -5.80 -3.09
CA ARG A 19 31.90 -6.94 -2.54
C ARG A 19 30.41 -6.77 -2.79
N ARG A 20 29.81 -7.72 -3.51
CA ARG A 20 28.39 -7.77 -3.77
C ARG A 20 27.65 -8.53 -2.68
N VAL A 21 26.66 -7.90 -2.08
CA VAL A 21 25.74 -8.52 -1.12
C VAL A 21 24.35 -8.51 -1.74
N ALA A 22 23.70 -9.67 -1.83
CA ALA A 22 22.32 -9.80 -2.30
C ALA A 22 21.42 -10.28 -1.16
N ILE A 23 20.33 -9.57 -0.94
CA ILE A 23 19.25 -9.93 -0.02
C ILE A 23 18.10 -10.44 -0.89
N ASP A 24 17.86 -11.74 -0.88
CA ASP A 24 16.92 -12.42 -1.77
C ASP A 24 16.34 -13.67 -1.10
N PRO A 25 15.01 -13.78 -0.89
CA PRO A 25 14.02 -12.73 -1.10
C PRO A 25 14.01 -11.68 0.02
N LEU A 26 13.42 -10.51 -0.26
CA LEU A 26 13.05 -9.57 0.80
C LEU A 26 11.89 -10.13 1.61
N SER A 27 11.86 -9.88 2.91
CA SER A 27 10.77 -10.24 3.81
C SER A 27 10.02 -9.01 4.32
N ARG A 28 8.78 -9.20 4.76
CA ARG A 28 7.88 -8.14 5.27
C ARG A 28 7.72 -6.96 4.31
N VAL A 29 7.64 -7.26 3.04
CA VAL A 29 7.41 -6.33 1.93
C VAL A 29 6.23 -6.84 1.11
N GLU A 30 5.49 -5.94 0.46
CA GLU A 30 4.50 -6.33 -0.54
C GLU A 30 5.17 -6.68 -1.86
N GLY A 31 4.73 -7.79 -2.45
CA GLY A 31 5.29 -8.34 -3.68
C GLY A 31 6.63 -9.05 -3.47
N HIS A 32 7.34 -9.33 -4.57
CA HIS A 32 8.64 -9.98 -4.55
C HIS A 32 9.73 -9.00 -4.96
N GLY A 33 10.70 -8.87 -4.12
CA GLY A 33 11.82 -7.97 -4.34
C GLY A 33 13.15 -8.59 -3.92
N LYS A 34 14.21 -8.04 -4.48
CA LYS A 34 15.59 -8.35 -4.16
C LYS A 34 16.36 -7.05 -4.02
N VAL A 35 17.24 -6.97 -3.05
CA VAL A 35 18.20 -5.86 -2.92
C VAL A 35 19.60 -6.35 -3.20
N THR A 36 20.34 -5.60 -4.01
CA THR A 36 21.77 -5.81 -4.23
C THR A 36 22.53 -4.60 -3.75
N LEU A 37 23.52 -4.80 -2.91
CA LEU A 37 24.44 -3.79 -2.42
C LEU A 37 25.83 -4.07 -2.99
N LEU A 38 26.52 -3.02 -3.45
CA LEU A 38 27.94 -3.05 -3.76
C LEU A 38 28.68 -2.29 -2.66
N LEU A 39 29.59 -2.98 -1.99
CA LEU A 39 30.35 -2.48 -0.85
C LEU A 39 31.82 -2.33 -1.24
N ASP A 40 32.47 -1.26 -0.77
CA ASP A 40 33.92 -1.09 -0.92
C ASP A 40 34.70 -1.89 0.16
N ALA A 41 36.02 -1.76 0.13
CA ALA A 41 36.92 -2.44 1.07
C ALA A 41 36.71 -2.01 2.54
N GLN A 42 36.03 -0.90 2.79
CA GLN A 42 35.67 -0.41 4.11
C GLN A 42 34.20 -0.67 4.48
N ASP A 43 33.55 -1.61 3.76
CA ASP A 43 32.13 -1.97 3.93
C ASP A 43 31.12 -0.80 3.72
N ARG A 44 31.54 0.25 3.05
CA ARG A 44 30.64 1.36 2.72
C ARG A 44 29.84 1.03 1.47
N VAL A 45 28.53 1.31 1.50
CA VAL A 45 27.66 1.10 0.36
C VAL A 45 28.04 2.10 -0.76
N ARG A 46 28.53 1.59 -1.87
CA ARG A 46 28.80 2.36 -3.10
C ARG A 46 27.61 2.41 -4.03
N GLN A 47 26.81 1.34 -4.01
CA GLN A 47 25.60 1.27 -4.81
C GLN A 47 24.56 0.37 -4.10
N ALA A 48 23.30 0.80 -4.11
CA ALA A 48 22.16 -0.01 -3.72
C ALA A 48 21.18 -0.09 -4.89
N ARG A 49 20.69 -1.30 -5.19
CA ARG A 49 19.70 -1.53 -6.24
C ARG A 49 18.55 -2.35 -5.70
N LEU A 50 17.31 -1.85 -5.90
CA LEU A 50 16.10 -2.62 -5.71
C LEU A 50 15.72 -3.28 -7.04
N HIS A 51 15.53 -4.58 -7.02
CA HIS A 51 15.04 -5.35 -8.15
C HIS A 51 13.61 -5.79 -7.87
N ILE A 52 12.70 -5.40 -8.74
CA ILE A 52 11.32 -5.87 -8.73
C ILE A 52 11.30 -7.13 -9.59
N VAL A 53 11.00 -8.28 -8.97
CA VAL A 53 11.01 -9.61 -9.64
C VAL A 53 9.62 -10.13 -9.96
N GLU A 54 8.60 -9.27 -9.81
CA GLU A 54 7.22 -9.56 -10.20
C GLU A 54 7.01 -9.46 -11.71
N PHE A 55 5.93 -10.08 -12.20
CA PHE A 55 5.50 -9.91 -13.59
C PHE A 55 5.21 -8.45 -13.89
N ARG A 56 5.71 -8.00 -15.04
CA ARG A 56 5.53 -6.64 -15.56
C ARG A 56 4.93 -6.69 -16.96
N GLY A 57 4.40 -5.56 -17.45
CA GLY A 57 3.85 -5.49 -18.80
C GLY A 57 2.33 -5.61 -18.86
N PHE A 58 1.61 -5.35 -17.75
CA PHE A 58 0.15 -5.30 -17.75
C PHE A 58 -0.40 -4.29 -18.76
N GLU A 59 0.32 -3.20 -19.01
CA GLU A 59 0.00 -2.22 -20.04
C GLU A 59 -0.05 -2.81 -21.46
N LYS A 60 0.70 -3.88 -21.71
CA LYS A 60 0.63 -4.67 -22.96
C LYS A 60 -0.43 -5.75 -22.89
N PHE A 61 -0.57 -6.38 -21.74
CA PHE A 61 -1.54 -7.47 -21.53
C PHE A 61 -2.99 -7.01 -21.69
N VAL A 62 -3.32 -5.76 -21.34
CA VAL A 62 -4.67 -5.22 -21.46
C VAL A 62 -5.00 -4.65 -22.85
N GLN A 63 -4.00 -4.45 -23.72
CA GLN A 63 -4.23 -3.94 -25.07
C GLN A 63 -5.08 -4.92 -25.90
N GLY A 64 -6.08 -4.38 -26.62
CA GLY A 64 -7.02 -5.18 -27.41
C GLY A 64 -8.08 -5.92 -26.59
N ARG A 65 -8.10 -5.76 -25.27
CA ARG A 65 -9.17 -6.35 -24.44
C ARG A 65 -10.41 -5.44 -24.41
N PRO A 66 -11.60 -6.02 -24.28
CA PRO A 66 -12.80 -5.24 -24.02
C PRO A 66 -12.64 -4.39 -22.75
N TYR A 67 -13.04 -3.12 -22.80
CA TYR A 67 -12.82 -2.17 -21.70
C TYR A 67 -13.46 -2.62 -20.38
N TRP A 68 -14.58 -3.35 -20.41
CA TRP A 68 -15.25 -3.85 -19.21
C TRP A 68 -14.51 -5.00 -18.50
N GLU A 69 -13.59 -5.69 -19.19
CA GLU A 69 -12.78 -6.76 -18.62
C GLU A 69 -11.57 -6.20 -17.85
N VAL A 70 -11.04 -5.07 -18.29
CA VAL A 70 -9.78 -4.53 -17.77
C VAL A 70 -9.81 -4.25 -16.26
N PRO A 71 -10.87 -3.64 -15.68
CA PRO A 71 -10.94 -3.45 -14.22
C PRO A 71 -10.82 -4.74 -13.41
N VAL A 72 -11.36 -5.84 -13.95
CA VAL A 72 -11.26 -7.17 -13.31
C VAL A 72 -9.87 -7.79 -13.51
N MET A 73 -9.24 -7.57 -14.66
CA MET A 73 -7.91 -8.10 -14.96
C MET A 73 -6.83 -7.45 -14.11
N VAL A 74 -6.83 -6.11 -13.99
CA VAL A 74 -5.78 -5.38 -13.27
C VAL A 74 -5.83 -5.54 -11.75
N GLN A 75 -6.93 -6.02 -11.19
CA GLN A 75 -6.97 -6.45 -9.79
C GLN A 75 -5.91 -7.51 -9.46
N ARG A 76 -5.55 -8.34 -10.46
CA ARG A 76 -4.60 -9.44 -10.29
C ARG A 76 -3.15 -8.98 -10.13
N LEU A 77 -2.89 -7.70 -10.34
CA LEU A 77 -1.60 -7.08 -10.01
C LEU A 77 -1.24 -7.21 -8.53
N CYS A 78 -2.24 -7.21 -7.64
CA CYS A 78 -2.00 -7.18 -6.21
C CYS A 78 -3.10 -7.93 -5.43
N GLY A 79 -2.70 -8.78 -4.49
CA GLY A 79 -3.63 -9.47 -3.57
C GLY A 79 -4.02 -8.65 -2.34
N ILE A 80 -3.27 -7.59 -2.01
CA ILE A 80 -3.54 -6.71 -0.85
C ILE A 80 -4.37 -5.49 -1.27
N CYS A 81 -4.12 -4.92 -2.46
CA CYS A 81 -4.73 -3.68 -2.93
C CYS A 81 -5.57 -3.81 -4.22
N PRO A 82 -6.31 -4.91 -4.45
CA PRO A 82 -7.05 -5.13 -5.69
C PRO A 82 -8.12 -4.06 -5.95
N VAL A 83 -8.73 -3.51 -4.91
CA VAL A 83 -9.72 -2.43 -5.02
C VAL A 83 -9.11 -1.17 -5.63
N SER A 84 -7.89 -0.81 -5.24
CA SER A 84 -7.21 0.38 -5.79
C SER A 84 -6.97 0.24 -7.29
N HIS A 85 -6.51 -0.93 -7.75
CA HIS A 85 -6.32 -1.21 -9.17
C HIS A 85 -7.65 -1.20 -9.94
N GLN A 86 -8.69 -1.84 -9.38
CA GLN A 86 -10.01 -1.87 -9.99
C GLN A 86 -10.61 -0.48 -10.13
N LEU A 87 -10.57 0.32 -9.07
CA LEU A 87 -11.10 1.69 -9.07
C LEU A 87 -10.36 2.59 -10.04
N ALA A 88 -9.03 2.51 -10.09
CA ALA A 88 -8.23 3.28 -11.04
C ALA A 88 -8.62 2.96 -12.48
N ALA A 89 -8.78 1.67 -12.82
CA ALA A 89 -9.22 1.26 -14.15
C ALA A 89 -10.68 1.67 -14.42
N ALA A 90 -11.59 1.46 -13.47
CA ALA A 90 -12.98 1.86 -13.65
C ALA A 90 -13.11 3.38 -13.91
N LYS A 91 -12.35 4.21 -13.14
CA LYS A 91 -12.33 5.67 -13.37
C LYS A 91 -11.70 6.06 -14.70
N ALA A 92 -10.64 5.38 -15.14
CA ALA A 92 -10.08 5.62 -16.47
C ALA A 92 -11.11 5.32 -17.57
N PHE A 93 -11.85 4.24 -17.43
CA PHE A 93 -12.90 3.89 -18.39
C PHE A 93 -14.20 4.69 -18.25
N ASP A 94 -14.47 5.30 -17.09
CA ASP A 94 -15.54 6.31 -16.98
C ASP A 94 -15.34 7.41 -18.04
N ALA A 95 -14.11 7.89 -18.19
CA ALA A 95 -13.77 8.88 -19.20
C ALA A 95 -13.94 8.34 -20.64
N VAL A 96 -13.52 7.10 -20.90
CA VAL A 96 -13.63 6.46 -22.23
C VAL A 96 -15.08 6.28 -22.66
N VAL A 97 -15.98 5.90 -21.74
CA VAL A 97 -17.41 5.70 -22.04
C VAL A 97 -18.26 6.98 -21.89
N GLY A 98 -17.62 8.11 -21.58
CA GLY A 98 -18.31 9.39 -21.41
C GLY A 98 -19.11 9.54 -20.11
N ALA A 99 -18.87 8.67 -19.12
CA ALA A 99 -19.54 8.73 -17.82
C ALA A 99 -18.80 9.71 -16.87
N HIS A 100 -18.77 10.99 -17.23
CA HIS A 100 -18.07 12.02 -16.47
C HIS A 100 -18.69 12.29 -15.09
N THR A 101 -19.95 11.94 -14.88
CA THR A 101 -20.66 12.09 -13.61
C THR A 101 -21.36 10.78 -13.26
N LEU A 102 -21.01 10.23 -12.11
CA LEU A 102 -21.68 9.06 -11.56
C LEU A 102 -22.94 9.48 -10.78
N THR A 103 -23.85 8.53 -10.55
CA THR A 103 -24.95 8.76 -9.61
C THR A 103 -24.37 8.99 -8.21
N PRO A 104 -25.03 9.83 -7.36
CA PRO A 104 -24.54 10.07 -5.99
C PRO A 104 -24.36 8.79 -5.16
N THR A 105 -25.18 7.78 -5.39
CA THR A 105 -25.06 6.48 -4.73
C THR A 105 -23.82 5.71 -5.20
N ALA A 106 -23.58 5.63 -6.50
CA ALA A 106 -22.41 4.95 -7.06
C ALA A 106 -21.10 5.60 -6.55
N GLU A 107 -21.06 6.94 -6.54
CA GLU A 107 -19.94 7.71 -6.02
C GLU A 107 -19.65 7.37 -4.54
N LYS A 108 -20.68 7.37 -3.68
CA LYS A 108 -20.53 7.05 -2.27
C LYS A 108 -20.08 5.60 -2.02
N ILE A 109 -20.62 4.64 -2.80
CA ILE A 109 -20.25 3.22 -2.70
C ILE A 109 -18.79 3.02 -3.12
N ARG A 110 -18.34 3.63 -4.22
CA ARG A 110 -16.94 3.56 -4.65
C ARG A 110 -15.98 4.17 -3.61
N ARG A 111 -16.34 5.31 -3.03
CA ARG A 111 -15.56 5.94 -1.94
C ARG A 111 -15.52 5.05 -0.71
N LEU A 112 -16.64 4.47 -0.30
CA LEU A 112 -16.70 3.56 0.85
C LEU A 112 -15.81 2.34 0.63
N MET A 113 -15.89 1.73 -0.55
CA MET A 113 -15.02 0.61 -0.95
C MET A 113 -13.54 0.98 -0.91
N HIS A 114 -13.19 2.16 -1.42
CA HIS A 114 -11.82 2.68 -1.41
C HIS A 114 -11.31 2.91 0.02
N TYR A 115 -12.10 3.52 0.89
CA TYR A 115 -11.71 3.74 2.29
C TYR A 115 -11.62 2.43 3.08
N GLY A 116 -12.48 1.44 2.78
CA GLY A 116 -12.33 0.08 3.30
C GLY A 116 -10.99 -0.55 2.89
N GLN A 117 -10.59 -0.34 1.64
CA GLN A 117 -9.27 -0.78 1.14
C GLN A 117 -8.11 -0.06 1.87
N ILE A 118 -8.20 1.24 2.05
CA ILE A 118 -7.16 2.02 2.76
C ILE A 118 -7.05 1.52 4.20
N LEU A 119 -8.16 1.38 4.91
CA LEU A 119 -8.15 0.91 6.30
C LEU A 119 -7.54 -0.48 6.45
N GLN A 120 -7.97 -1.46 5.63
CA GLN A 120 -7.42 -2.82 5.72
C GLN A 120 -5.93 -2.88 5.37
N SER A 121 -5.49 -2.06 4.42
CA SER A 121 -4.10 -1.99 3.98
C SER A 121 -3.21 -1.33 5.04
N HIS A 122 -3.63 -0.21 5.60
CA HIS A 122 -2.91 0.47 6.69
C HIS A 122 -2.84 -0.40 7.94
N ALA A 123 -3.91 -1.08 8.30
CA ALA A 123 -3.90 -2.02 9.42
C ALA A 123 -2.91 -3.17 9.17
N LEU A 124 -2.88 -3.74 7.96
CA LEU A 124 -1.91 -4.77 7.61
C LEU A 124 -0.48 -4.25 7.72
N HIS A 125 -0.20 -3.07 7.16
CA HIS A 125 1.14 -2.50 7.18
C HIS A 125 1.58 -2.17 8.61
N PHE A 126 0.82 -1.35 9.33
CA PHE A 126 1.21 -0.89 10.66
C PHE A 126 1.32 -2.03 11.67
N PHE A 127 0.29 -2.87 11.78
CA PHE A 127 0.22 -3.89 12.83
C PHE A 127 0.96 -5.19 12.51
N HIS A 128 1.27 -5.49 11.26
CA HIS A 128 1.87 -6.78 10.89
C HIS A 128 3.23 -6.64 10.20
N LEU A 129 3.42 -5.63 9.34
CA LEU A 129 4.68 -5.47 8.62
C LEU A 129 5.67 -4.59 9.39
N ALA A 130 5.22 -3.45 9.90
CA ALA A 130 6.09 -2.45 10.54
C ALA A 130 6.21 -2.63 12.06
N SER A 131 5.16 -3.08 12.75
CA SER A 131 5.12 -3.14 14.21
C SER A 131 6.23 -3.94 14.87
N PRO A 132 6.75 -5.05 14.33
CA PRO A 132 7.89 -5.73 14.95
C PRO A 132 9.12 -4.85 15.08
N ASP A 133 9.42 -4.04 14.06
CA ASP A 133 10.56 -3.11 14.12
C ASP A 133 10.25 -1.89 14.99
N LEU A 134 9.02 -1.38 14.91
CA LEU A 134 8.62 -0.19 15.67
C LEU A 134 8.55 -0.44 17.18
N LEU A 135 8.09 -1.63 17.60
CA LEU A 135 7.87 -1.96 19.02
C LEU A 135 9.08 -2.63 19.68
N PHE A 136 9.82 -3.44 18.92
CA PHE A 136 11.00 -4.15 19.46
C PHE A 136 12.32 -3.44 19.15
N GLY A 137 12.34 -2.52 18.19
CA GLY A 137 13.55 -1.90 17.66
C GLY A 137 14.21 -2.71 16.56
N PHE A 138 15.00 -2.03 15.73
CA PHE A 138 15.70 -2.65 14.60
C PHE A 138 16.81 -3.61 15.03
N ASP A 139 17.35 -3.43 16.24
CA ASP A 139 18.43 -4.25 16.81
C ASP A 139 17.92 -5.45 17.63
N ALA A 140 16.58 -5.61 17.75
CA ALA A 140 16.01 -6.75 18.46
C ALA A 140 16.34 -8.07 17.75
N GLU A 141 16.48 -9.13 18.55
CA GLU A 141 16.78 -10.47 18.04
C GLU A 141 15.76 -10.95 16.99
N VAL A 142 16.25 -11.53 15.91
CA VAL A 142 15.42 -11.99 14.78
C VAL A 142 14.28 -12.92 15.19
N PRO A 143 14.47 -13.91 16.09
CA PRO A 143 13.38 -14.79 16.55
C PRO A 143 12.24 -14.06 17.27
N ARG A 144 12.50 -12.90 17.87
CA ARG A 144 11.53 -12.07 18.58
C ARG A 144 10.88 -11.06 17.63
N ARG A 145 11.65 -10.51 16.70
CA ARG A 145 11.25 -9.39 15.81
C ARG A 145 10.37 -9.86 14.65
N ASN A 146 9.22 -10.43 14.97
CA ASN A 146 8.23 -10.93 14.03
C ASN A 146 6.81 -10.87 14.63
N ILE A 147 5.80 -11.28 13.84
CA ILE A 147 4.40 -11.21 14.25
C ILE A 147 4.05 -12.18 15.40
N ALA A 148 4.77 -13.28 15.51
CA ALA A 148 4.56 -14.22 16.62
C ALA A 148 5.05 -13.60 17.94
N GLY A 149 6.23 -12.97 17.95
CA GLY A 149 6.72 -12.19 19.09
C GLY A 149 5.75 -11.07 19.47
N LEU A 150 5.21 -10.35 18.48
CA LEU A 150 4.21 -9.32 18.72
C LEU A 150 2.95 -9.88 19.40
N ALA A 151 2.45 -11.01 18.94
CA ALA A 151 1.25 -11.64 19.51
C ALA A 151 1.45 -12.10 20.96
N VAL A 152 2.68 -12.48 21.32
CA VAL A 152 3.04 -12.89 22.69
C VAL A 152 3.22 -11.67 23.61
N GLU A 153 3.97 -10.66 23.19
CA GLU A 153 4.35 -9.54 24.05
C GLU A 153 3.36 -8.38 24.03
N HIS A 154 2.63 -8.21 22.91
CA HIS A 154 1.65 -7.15 22.71
C HIS A 154 0.31 -7.69 22.15
N PRO A 155 -0.36 -8.64 22.85
CA PRO A 155 -1.53 -9.36 22.32
C PRO A 155 -2.68 -8.44 21.95
N GLU A 156 -2.91 -7.36 22.68
CA GLU A 156 -3.99 -6.41 22.40
C GLU A 156 -3.71 -5.61 21.10
N ILE A 157 -2.49 -5.18 20.89
CA ILE A 157 -2.08 -4.47 19.66
C ILE A 157 -2.24 -5.42 18.46
N ALA A 158 -1.77 -6.65 18.58
CA ALA A 158 -1.91 -7.65 17.53
C ALA A 158 -3.39 -7.94 17.23
N ARG A 159 -4.24 -8.09 18.25
CA ARG A 159 -5.68 -8.32 18.10
C ARG A 159 -6.39 -7.14 17.43
N GLN A 160 -6.10 -5.91 17.86
CA GLN A 160 -6.67 -4.71 17.23
C GLN A 160 -6.33 -4.62 15.76
N GLY A 161 -5.07 -4.90 15.38
CA GLY A 161 -4.64 -4.93 13.99
C GLY A 161 -5.43 -5.91 13.13
N VAL A 162 -5.64 -7.13 13.62
CA VAL A 162 -6.45 -8.15 12.94
C VAL A 162 -7.91 -7.69 12.76
N LEU A 163 -8.50 -7.10 13.79
CA LEU A 163 -9.90 -6.67 13.76
C LEU A 163 -10.10 -5.42 12.87
N LEU A 164 -9.18 -4.46 12.88
CA LEU A 164 -9.20 -3.31 11.97
C LEU A 164 -9.11 -3.76 10.51
N ARG A 165 -8.17 -4.66 10.22
CA ARG A 165 -8.04 -5.25 8.88
C ARG A 165 -9.31 -5.98 8.46
N ARG A 166 -9.87 -6.82 9.36
CA ARG A 166 -11.12 -7.55 9.12
C ARG A 166 -12.25 -6.58 8.79
N TYR A 167 -12.40 -5.51 9.55
CA TYR A 167 -13.46 -4.53 9.31
C TYR A 167 -13.34 -3.87 7.94
N GLY A 168 -12.13 -3.45 7.52
CA GLY A 168 -11.92 -2.94 6.16
C GLY A 168 -12.29 -3.96 5.07
N GLN A 169 -12.02 -5.25 5.30
CA GLN A 169 -12.43 -6.32 4.39
C GLN A 169 -13.94 -6.57 4.40
N GLU A 170 -14.66 -6.36 5.50
CA GLU A 170 -16.14 -6.42 5.54
C GLU A 170 -16.75 -5.26 4.74
N VAL A 171 -16.18 -4.06 4.84
CA VAL A 171 -16.59 -2.93 3.99
C VAL A 171 -16.41 -3.26 2.49
N ILE A 172 -15.27 -3.83 2.11
CA ILE A 172 -15.03 -4.26 0.73
C ILE A 172 -16.01 -5.35 0.31
N HIS A 173 -16.27 -6.33 1.18
CA HIS A 173 -17.23 -7.39 0.90
C HIS A 173 -18.64 -6.86 0.65
N ALA A 174 -19.12 -5.94 1.49
CA ALA A 174 -20.43 -5.33 1.36
C ALA A 174 -20.59 -4.48 0.09
N THR A 175 -19.49 -3.89 -0.39
CA THR A 175 -19.52 -2.98 -1.57
C THR A 175 -19.09 -3.65 -2.88
N ALA A 176 -18.37 -4.77 -2.81
CA ALA A 176 -17.79 -5.45 -3.98
C ALA A 176 -18.17 -6.95 -4.08
N GLY A 177 -18.93 -7.47 -3.13
CA GLY A 177 -19.39 -8.87 -3.09
C GLY A 177 -18.35 -9.88 -2.63
N LYS A 178 -17.07 -9.51 -2.55
CA LYS A 178 -15.98 -10.36 -2.05
C LYS A 178 -14.98 -9.52 -1.27
N ARG A 179 -14.30 -10.12 -0.29
CA ARG A 179 -13.23 -9.46 0.48
C ARG A 179 -11.99 -9.19 -0.35
N ILE A 180 -11.71 -10.04 -1.34
CA ILE A 180 -10.55 -9.95 -2.23
C ILE A 180 -11.05 -10.17 -3.66
N HIS A 181 -10.57 -9.35 -4.60
CA HIS A 181 -10.93 -9.43 -6.02
C HIS A 181 -12.46 -9.38 -6.29
N GLY A 182 -13.16 -8.53 -5.55
CA GLY A 182 -14.57 -8.24 -5.83
C GLY A 182 -14.74 -7.39 -7.09
N THR A 183 -15.97 -7.30 -7.61
CA THR A 183 -16.28 -6.57 -8.84
C THR A 183 -17.23 -5.40 -8.59
N GLY A 184 -17.00 -4.64 -7.50
CA GLY A 184 -17.91 -3.57 -7.07
C GLY A 184 -17.94 -2.38 -8.01
N ALA A 185 -16.79 -1.91 -8.50
CA ALA A 185 -16.69 -0.79 -9.43
C ALA A 185 -16.68 -1.30 -10.87
N ILE A 186 -17.48 -0.69 -11.72
CA ILE A 186 -17.52 -0.90 -13.17
C ILE A 186 -17.50 0.46 -13.88
N PRO A 187 -17.06 0.54 -15.14
CA PRO A 187 -17.17 1.77 -15.92
C PRO A 187 -18.60 2.31 -15.91
N GLY A 188 -18.76 3.57 -15.53
CA GLY A 188 -20.07 4.24 -15.42
C GLY A 188 -20.83 4.00 -14.12
N GLY A 189 -20.34 3.19 -13.17
CA GLY A 189 -21.10 2.94 -11.95
C GLY A 189 -20.53 1.87 -11.00
N VAL A 190 -21.46 1.17 -10.37
CA VAL A 190 -21.21 0.06 -9.44
C VAL A 190 -22.10 -1.13 -9.76
N ASN A 191 -21.59 -2.34 -9.48
CA ASN A 191 -22.36 -3.58 -9.68
C ASN A 191 -23.33 -3.89 -8.53
N ASN A 192 -23.02 -3.42 -7.31
CA ASN A 192 -23.80 -3.75 -6.12
C ASN A 192 -24.29 -2.47 -5.43
N SER A 193 -25.53 -2.51 -4.94
CA SER A 193 -26.03 -1.55 -3.97
C SER A 193 -25.71 -2.03 -2.56
N LEU A 194 -25.49 -1.12 -1.62
CA LEU A 194 -25.38 -1.44 -0.21
C LEU A 194 -26.78 -1.56 0.40
N GLY A 195 -27.12 -2.74 0.89
CA GLY A 195 -28.40 -2.99 1.56
C GLY A 195 -28.48 -2.33 2.93
N VAL A 196 -29.71 -2.13 3.43
CA VAL A 196 -29.96 -1.51 4.74
C VAL A 196 -29.36 -2.36 5.87
N ALA A 197 -29.52 -3.67 5.80
CA ALA A 197 -28.98 -4.59 6.79
C ALA A 197 -27.44 -4.61 6.81
N GLU A 198 -26.81 -4.60 5.62
CA GLU A 198 -25.36 -4.53 5.49
C GLU A 198 -24.81 -3.20 6.03
N ARG A 199 -25.49 -2.09 5.71
CA ARG A 199 -25.15 -0.78 6.26
C ARG A 199 -25.23 -0.78 7.80
N ALA A 200 -26.29 -1.33 8.38
CA ALA A 200 -26.46 -1.42 9.84
C ALA A 200 -25.34 -2.25 10.47
N ALA A 201 -24.99 -3.38 9.89
CA ALA A 201 -23.91 -4.25 10.36
C ALA A 201 -22.53 -3.55 10.31
N LEU A 202 -22.27 -2.70 9.31
CA LEU A 202 -21.05 -1.90 9.26
C LEU A 202 -21.04 -0.77 10.28
N LEU A 203 -22.19 -0.18 10.59
CA LEU A 203 -22.29 0.92 11.56
C LEU A 203 -22.19 0.46 13.01
N GLU A 204 -22.60 -0.76 13.32
CA GLU A 204 -22.59 -1.29 14.70
C GLU A 204 -21.22 -1.14 15.39
N PRO A 205 -20.08 -1.59 14.80
CA PRO A 205 -18.78 -1.49 15.45
C PRO A 205 -18.05 -0.15 15.20
N ILE A 206 -18.63 0.81 14.46
CA ILE A 206 -17.88 1.93 13.87
C ILE A 206 -17.14 2.78 14.91
N TYR A 207 -17.74 3.09 16.05
CA TYR A 207 -17.09 3.91 17.08
C TYR A 207 -15.87 3.20 17.70
N ARG A 208 -15.94 1.89 17.88
CA ARG A 208 -14.81 1.08 18.34
C ARG A 208 -13.68 1.06 17.30
N ILE A 209 -14.01 0.92 16.03
CA ILE A 209 -13.05 0.97 14.91
C ILE A 209 -12.35 2.33 14.86
N ILE A 210 -13.10 3.42 15.00
CA ILE A 210 -12.54 4.79 15.06
C ILE A 210 -11.61 4.91 16.27
N GLY A 211 -12.04 4.46 17.47
CA GLY A 211 -11.22 4.48 18.67
C GLY A 211 -9.88 3.77 18.47
N TRP A 212 -9.89 2.53 17.99
CA TRP A 212 -8.65 1.79 17.73
C TRP A 212 -7.77 2.42 16.63
N SER A 213 -8.36 3.08 15.65
CA SER A 213 -7.60 3.81 14.63
C SER A 213 -6.89 5.03 15.22
N LEU A 214 -7.56 5.77 16.12
CA LEU A 214 -6.95 6.89 16.84
C LEU A 214 -5.85 6.42 17.80
N ASP A 215 -6.06 5.31 18.50
CA ASP A 215 -5.05 4.69 19.36
C ASP A 215 -3.80 4.31 18.57
N ALA A 216 -3.97 3.76 17.36
CA ALA A 216 -2.85 3.43 16.47
C ALA A 216 -2.07 4.66 16.03
N VAL A 217 -2.76 5.77 15.71
CA VAL A 217 -2.10 7.04 15.37
C VAL A 217 -1.33 7.58 16.58
N GLY A 218 -1.94 7.59 17.77
CA GLY A 218 -1.27 8.00 18.99
C GLY A 218 -0.06 7.13 19.35
N LEU A 219 -0.15 5.82 19.11
CA LEU A 219 1.00 4.91 19.28
C LEU A 219 2.11 5.26 18.30
N ALA A 220 1.79 5.46 17.02
CA ALA A 220 2.78 5.82 16.00
C ALA A 220 3.49 7.15 16.33
N GLN A 221 2.75 8.14 16.81
CA GLN A 221 3.33 9.42 17.26
C GLN A 221 4.32 9.24 18.40
N ARG A 222 3.95 8.50 19.45
CA ARG A 222 4.85 8.23 20.60
C ARG A 222 6.13 7.49 20.17
N LEU A 223 6.01 6.49 19.30
CA LEU A 223 7.16 5.74 18.80
C LEU A 223 8.07 6.62 17.93
N LEU A 224 7.51 7.51 17.12
CA LEU A 224 8.27 8.48 16.35
C LEU A 224 9.02 9.46 17.25
N GLU A 225 8.36 10.00 18.27
CA GLU A 225 8.96 10.95 19.21
C GLU A 225 10.12 10.34 20.02
N GLN A 226 9.99 9.06 20.42
CA GLN A 226 11.05 8.34 21.12
C GLN A 226 12.33 8.15 20.30
N HIS A 227 12.23 8.13 18.98
CA HIS A 227 13.35 7.88 18.07
C HIS A 227 13.44 8.94 16.96
N LEU A 228 13.13 10.19 17.28
CA LEU A 228 12.98 11.28 16.30
C LEU A 228 14.24 11.50 15.46
N GLU A 229 15.43 11.42 16.06
CA GLU A 229 16.70 11.61 15.34
C GLU A 229 16.92 10.53 14.27
N PHE A 230 16.58 9.29 14.59
CA PHE A 230 16.65 8.18 13.63
C PHE A 230 15.64 8.37 12.49
N TYR A 231 14.38 8.65 12.81
CA TYR A 231 13.32 8.77 11.80
C TYR A 231 13.43 10.02 10.94
N ARG A 232 14.05 11.09 11.43
CA ARG A 232 14.25 12.31 10.66
C ARG A 232 15.01 12.07 9.35
N ASP A 233 15.98 11.17 9.38
CA ASP A 233 16.84 10.90 8.24
C ASP A 233 16.57 9.51 7.59
N PHE A 234 15.72 8.68 8.23
CA PHE A 234 15.37 7.35 7.72
C PHE A 234 14.60 7.43 6.41
N GLY A 235 15.15 6.81 5.37
CA GLY A 235 14.54 6.79 4.05
C GLY A 235 14.51 8.15 3.33
N ARG A 236 15.20 9.16 3.87
CA ARG A 236 15.25 10.49 3.27
C ARG A 236 16.10 10.47 2.00
N CYS A 237 15.51 10.89 0.89
CA CYS A 237 16.22 11.10 -0.36
C CYS A 237 15.68 12.37 -1.04
N SER A 238 16.57 13.07 -1.77
CA SER A 238 16.15 14.17 -2.62
C SER A 238 15.53 13.60 -3.89
N ALA A 239 14.25 13.82 -4.10
CA ALA A 239 13.52 13.32 -5.27
C ALA A 239 12.37 14.26 -5.63
N ASN A 240 11.99 14.24 -6.90
CA ASN A 240 10.73 14.83 -7.31
C ASN A 240 9.56 14.04 -6.69
N THR A 241 8.54 14.74 -6.25
CA THR A 241 7.35 14.12 -5.66
C THR A 241 6.14 14.31 -6.56
N LEU A 242 5.31 13.28 -6.62
CA LEU A 242 4.01 13.29 -7.30
C LEU A 242 2.93 12.96 -6.28
N MET A 243 1.85 13.72 -6.26
CA MET A 243 0.79 13.55 -5.29
C MET A 243 -0.59 13.81 -5.90
N LEU A 244 -1.63 13.26 -5.25
CA LEU A 244 -3.03 13.57 -5.55
C LEU A 244 -3.51 14.66 -4.57
N VAL A 245 -3.97 15.79 -5.12
CA VAL A 245 -4.33 16.98 -4.34
C VAL A 245 -5.71 17.47 -4.74
N GLY A 246 -6.57 17.69 -3.75
CA GLY A 246 -7.87 18.32 -3.92
C GLY A 246 -7.77 19.82 -4.21
N ALA A 247 -8.89 20.43 -4.55
CA ALA A 247 -8.98 21.86 -4.85
C ALA A 247 -8.59 22.75 -3.63
N ASP A 248 -8.76 22.25 -2.43
CA ASP A 248 -8.39 22.90 -1.16
C ASP A 248 -6.90 22.74 -0.79
N GLY A 249 -6.13 22.03 -1.62
CA GLY A 249 -4.72 21.73 -1.37
C GLY A 249 -4.47 20.52 -0.45
N ALA A 250 -5.51 19.88 0.09
CA ALA A 250 -5.39 18.67 0.87
C ALA A 250 -5.19 17.44 -0.02
N MET A 251 -4.65 16.38 0.57
CA MET A 251 -4.55 15.08 -0.12
C MET A 251 -5.95 14.51 -0.37
N ASP A 252 -6.28 14.23 -1.62
CA ASP A 252 -7.50 13.51 -2.00
C ASP A 252 -7.15 12.29 -2.86
N LEU A 253 -7.19 11.12 -2.24
CA LEU A 253 -6.83 9.84 -2.89
C LEU A 253 -7.89 9.34 -3.87
N TYR A 254 -9.03 10.01 -3.99
CA TYR A 254 -10.12 9.57 -4.88
C TYR A 254 -10.39 10.54 -6.04
N HIS A 255 -10.45 11.85 -5.81
CA HIS A 255 -10.70 12.88 -6.83
C HIS A 255 -9.55 13.86 -7.03
N GLY A 256 -8.46 13.72 -6.28
CA GLY A 256 -7.32 14.62 -6.39
C GLY A 256 -6.76 14.67 -7.81
N GLY A 257 -6.40 15.86 -8.25
CA GLY A 257 -5.59 16.07 -9.45
C GLY A 257 -4.12 15.72 -9.17
N LEU A 258 -3.40 15.34 -10.21
CA LEU A 258 -1.96 15.07 -10.11
C LEU A 258 -1.21 16.40 -9.97
N ARG A 259 -0.41 16.51 -8.90
CA ARG A 259 0.51 17.63 -8.69
C ARG A 259 1.93 17.11 -8.53
N ALA A 260 2.85 17.63 -9.31
CA ALA A 260 4.28 17.36 -9.19
C ALA A 260 4.99 18.49 -8.43
N ARG A 261 5.98 18.14 -7.61
CA ARG A 261 6.91 19.05 -6.98
C ARG A 261 8.33 18.59 -7.27
N THR A 262 9.17 19.49 -7.80
CA THR A 262 10.60 19.21 -7.99
C THR A 262 11.34 19.27 -6.66
N SER A 263 12.48 18.58 -6.57
CA SER A 263 13.36 18.60 -5.40
C SER A 263 13.98 19.98 -5.15
N ASP A 264 13.97 20.87 -6.14
CA ASP A 264 14.42 22.25 -6.00
C ASP A 264 13.35 23.07 -5.27
N CYS A 265 13.60 23.39 -4.01
CA CYS A 265 12.64 24.10 -3.13
C CYS A 265 12.28 25.50 -3.66
N ASN A 266 13.04 26.05 -4.61
CA ASN A 266 12.85 27.36 -5.22
C ASN A 266 12.17 27.31 -6.61
N ALA A 267 11.90 26.13 -7.16
CA ALA A 267 11.19 26.04 -8.42
C ALA A 267 9.70 26.42 -8.19
N PRO A 268 9.09 27.24 -9.06
CA PRO A 268 7.65 27.50 -9.02
C PRO A 268 6.92 26.15 -9.13
N ALA A 269 5.75 26.05 -8.47
CA ALA A 269 4.91 24.86 -8.54
C ALA A 269 4.73 24.45 -10.01
N ALA A 270 5.11 23.22 -10.35
CA ALA A 270 4.91 22.74 -11.71
C ALA A 270 3.41 22.84 -12.04
N PRO A 271 3.04 23.32 -13.24
CA PRO A 271 1.64 23.32 -13.67
C PRO A 271 1.09 21.90 -13.61
N ASP A 272 -0.21 21.78 -13.35
CA ASP A 272 -0.90 20.47 -13.31
C ASP A 272 -0.58 19.69 -14.60
N ILE A 273 0.07 18.53 -14.45
CA ILE A 273 0.64 17.76 -15.57
C ILE A 273 -0.46 17.20 -16.51
N TYR A 274 -1.74 17.30 -16.14
CA TYR A 274 -2.86 16.74 -16.89
C TYR A 274 -4.05 17.70 -17.06
N THR A 275 -3.80 18.93 -17.52
CA THR A 275 -4.86 19.83 -18.02
C THR A 275 -4.76 20.08 -19.52
N GLN A 276 -4.31 19.10 -20.31
CA GLN A 276 -4.45 19.11 -21.75
C GLN A 276 -5.15 17.83 -22.23
#